data_835c9f9e53de269d0ede1aee6dcb0898
#
_entry.id   835c9f9e53de269d0ede1aee6dcb0898
#
_cell.length_a   1.000
_cell.length_b   1.000
_cell.length_c   1.000
_cell.angle_alpha   90.00
_cell.angle_beta   90.00
_cell.angle_gamma   90.00
#
_symmetry.space_group_name_H-M   'P 1'
#
loop_
_entity.id
_entity.type
_entity.pdbx_description
1 polymer ?
#
loop_
_entity_poly.entity_id
_entity_poly.type
_entity_poly.pdbx_seq_one_letter_code
_entity_poly.pdbx_strand_id
1 'polypeptide(L)'
;MSTGHAHRLYRHGESPVHRLPSHCKIAAALCFVLVVVSTPREAVWAFGLYALLLGAVAAAARIPAGFVLRRLVIEIPFVAFALLMPFLVPGERTEWLGISLSVPGLWGAWNILAKGTLGVATSVLLASTTELRSLLLGLQRLRLPPLMVQIASFMIRYGDVITDEMRRMSVARRSRGFEARGVRHWGVLAKSAGALFIRSYERGERVHLAMVSRGYTGTMPVIDEVTASRAQWAYAAALPFSALAVCLLGWTL
;
A
#
# COMPACT_ATOMS: atom_id res chain seq x y z
N MET A 1 4.36 25.50 -5.37
CA MET A 1 4.81 24.19 -5.85
C MET A 1 4.33 23.15 -4.84
N SER A 2 3.17 22.53 -5.09
CA SER A 2 2.61 21.49 -4.22
C SER A 2 3.05 20.15 -4.82
N THR A 3 4.11 19.57 -4.26
CA THR A 3 4.45 18.16 -4.55
C THR A 3 3.39 17.30 -3.89
N GLY A 4 2.56 16.64 -4.72
CA GLY A 4 1.42 15.86 -4.29
C GLY A 4 1.76 14.80 -3.25
N HIS A 5 0.80 14.48 -2.41
CA HIS A 5 0.92 13.50 -1.32
C HIS A 5 1.38 12.11 -1.80
N ALA A 6 1.17 11.77 -3.08
CA ALA A 6 1.60 10.53 -3.71
C ALA A 6 3.14 10.37 -3.82
N HIS A 7 3.91 11.49 -3.90
CA HIS A 7 5.37 11.44 -3.99
C HIS A 7 6.09 11.28 -2.64
N ARG A 8 5.38 11.35 -1.51
CA ARG A 8 6.01 11.28 -0.17
C ARG A 8 6.50 9.88 0.24
N LEU A 9 6.08 8.84 -0.44
CA LEU A 9 6.44 7.46 -0.10
C LEU A 9 7.70 6.99 -0.82
N TYR A 10 7.85 7.35 -2.08
CA TYR A 10 8.97 6.94 -2.91
C TYR A 10 10.26 7.67 -2.50
N ARG A 11 11.37 6.90 -2.42
CA ARG A 11 12.72 7.42 -2.21
C ARG A 11 13.55 7.13 -3.45
N HIS A 12 14.06 8.17 -4.07
CA HIS A 12 15.02 8.01 -5.16
C HIS A 12 16.27 7.26 -4.65
N GLY A 13 16.64 6.20 -5.35
CA GLY A 13 17.79 5.38 -5.02
C GLY A 13 18.22 4.54 -6.22
N GLU A 14 19.53 4.28 -6.31
CA GLU A 14 20.12 3.45 -7.39
C GLU A 14 20.46 2.03 -6.92
N SER A 15 19.78 1.53 -5.89
CA SER A 15 20.06 0.19 -5.38
C SER A 15 19.61 -0.91 -6.36
N PRO A 16 20.15 -2.13 -6.25
CA PRO A 16 19.71 -3.27 -7.06
C PRO A 16 18.19 -3.49 -7.02
N VAL A 17 17.59 -3.24 -5.84
CA VAL A 17 16.13 -3.35 -5.65
C VAL A 17 15.39 -2.26 -6.43
N HIS A 18 15.90 -1.03 -6.50
CA HIS A 18 15.27 0.06 -7.27
C HIS A 18 15.29 -0.24 -8.79
N ARG A 19 16.34 -0.85 -9.29
CA ARG A 19 16.52 -1.19 -10.73
C ARG A 19 15.64 -2.35 -11.20
N LEU A 20 15.04 -3.13 -10.29
CA LEU A 20 14.15 -4.21 -10.67
C LEU A 20 12.86 -3.66 -11.29
N PRO A 21 12.33 -4.29 -12.36
CA PRO A 21 11.04 -3.95 -12.95
C PRO A 21 9.90 -4.04 -11.93
N SER A 22 8.96 -3.10 -11.99
CA SER A 22 7.87 -2.97 -11.04
C SER A 22 6.98 -4.22 -10.94
N HIS A 23 6.69 -4.88 -12.08
CA HIS A 23 5.89 -6.11 -12.09
C HIS A 23 6.56 -7.28 -11.37
N CYS A 24 7.91 -7.41 -11.44
CA CYS A 24 8.65 -8.41 -10.67
C CYS A 24 8.59 -8.14 -9.17
N LYS A 25 8.73 -6.86 -8.75
CA LYS A 25 8.63 -6.46 -7.34
C LYS A 25 7.23 -6.70 -6.78
N ILE A 26 6.18 -6.36 -7.54
CA ILE A 26 4.79 -6.58 -7.13
C ILE A 26 4.52 -8.08 -6.97
N ALA A 27 4.91 -8.91 -7.94
CA ALA A 27 4.75 -10.36 -7.87
C ALA A 27 5.49 -10.94 -6.66
N ALA A 28 6.75 -10.57 -6.46
CA ALA A 28 7.55 -11.02 -5.33
C ALA A 28 6.93 -10.62 -3.97
N ALA A 29 6.48 -9.38 -3.84
CA ALA A 29 5.83 -8.89 -2.62
C ALA A 29 4.52 -9.62 -2.33
N LEU A 30 3.67 -9.83 -3.35
CA LEU A 30 2.41 -10.57 -3.21
C LEU A 30 2.67 -12.03 -2.82
N CYS A 31 3.57 -12.72 -3.51
CA CYS A 31 3.93 -14.11 -3.18
C CYS A 31 4.51 -14.20 -1.76
N PHE A 32 5.38 -13.28 -1.36
CA PHE A 32 5.91 -13.25 0.00
C PHE A 32 4.81 -13.10 1.04
N VAL A 33 3.89 -12.14 0.87
CA VAL A 33 2.78 -11.92 1.80
C VAL A 33 1.87 -13.16 1.86
N LEU A 34 1.58 -13.80 0.72
CA LEU A 34 0.78 -15.04 0.69
C LEU A 34 1.46 -16.16 1.49
N VAL A 35 2.77 -16.34 1.35
CA VAL A 35 3.54 -17.32 2.13
C VAL A 35 3.49 -17.02 3.62
N VAL A 36 3.71 -15.74 4.01
CA VAL A 36 3.63 -15.33 5.42
C VAL A 36 2.25 -15.61 6.01
N VAL A 37 1.17 -15.31 5.27
CA VAL A 37 -0.21 -15.58 5.71
C VAL A 37 -0.48 -17.07 5.85
N SER A 38 0.08 -17.91 4.96
CA SER A 38 -0.09 -19.37 4.99
C SER A 38 0.72 -20.07 6.09
N THR A 39 1.66 -19.36 6.73
CA THR A 39 2.51 -19.94 7.78
C THR A 39 1.70 -20.18 9.07
N PRO A 40 1.84 -21.37 9.73
CA PRO A 40 1.21 -21.64 11.02
C PRO A 40 1.63 -20.63 12.08
N ARG A 41 0.68 -20.24 12.95
CA ARG A 41 0.92 -19.24 14.01
C ARG A 41 1.89 -19.74 15.09
N GLU A 42 2.01 -21.05 15.23
CA GLU A 42 2.86 -21.75 16.19
C GLU A 42 4.36 -21.64 15.83
N ALA A 43 4.68 -21.51 14.56
CA ALA A 43 6.05 -21.40 14.05
C ALA A 43 6.63 -19.99 14.27
N VAL A 44 6.76 -19.55 15.53
CA VAL A 44 7.23 -18.20 15.91
C VAL A 44 8.60 -17.87 15.31
N TRP A 45 9.51 -18.85 15.25
CA TRP A 45 10.84 -18.69 14.66
C TRP A 45 10.79 -18.32 13.16
N ALA A 46 9.77 -18.80 12.41
CA ALA A 46 9.62 -18.48 11.00
C ALA A 46 9.35 -16.98 10.79
N PHE A 47 8.55 -16.35 11.64
CA PHE A 47 8.28 -14.91 11.59
C PHE A 47 9.54 -14.08 11.85
N GLY A 48 10.43 -14.54 12.72
CA GLY A 48 11.76 -13.95 12.91
C GLY A 48 12.62 -14.00 11.65
N LEU A 49 12.64 -15.14 10.95
CA LEU A 49 13.34 -15.27 9.68
C LEU A 49 12.73 -14.39 8.58
N TYR A 50 11.41 -14.28 8.49
CA TYR A 50 10.76 -13.34 7.54
C TYR A 50 11.13 -11.89 7.83
N ALA A 51 11.21 -11.50 9.10
CA ALA A 51 11.66 -10.16 9.46
C ALA A 51 13.12 -9.92 9.06
N LEU A 52 14.00 -10.93 9.21
CA LEU A 52 15.39 -10.86 8.74
C LEU A 52 15.48 -10.76 7.20
N LEU A 53 14.68 -11.54 6.47
CA LEU A 53 14.62 -11.46 5.00
C LEU A 53 14.17 -10.06 4.53
N LEU A 54 13.12 -9.51 5.13
CA LEU A 54 12.69 -8.13 4.82
C LEU A 54 13.74 -7.09 5.23
N GLY A 55 14.41 -7.30 6.36
CA GLY A 55 15.53 -6.48 6.80
C GLY A 55 16.69 -6.49 5.79
N ALA A 56 17.03 -7.65 5.24
CA ALA A 56 18.03 -7.78 4.18
C ALA A 56 17.61 -7.05 2.90
N VAL A 57 16.35 -7.14 2.50
CA VAL A 57 15.80 -6.39 1.35
C VAL A 57 15.84 -4.89 1.63
N ALA A 58 15.49 -4.43 2.83
CA ALA A 58 15.55 -3.03 3.24
C ALA A 58 17.00 -2.49 3.20
N ALA A 59 17.94 -3.28 3.69
CA ALA A 59 19.37 -2.95 3.64
C ALA A 59 19.89 -2.89 2.21
N ALA A 60 19.56 -3.88 1.36
CA ALA A 60 19.88 -3.88 -0.07
C ALA A 60 19.24 -2.68 -0.81
N ALA A 61 18.05 -2.26 -0.41
CA ALA A 61 17.37 -1.07 -0.91
C ALA A 61 17.94 0.24 -0.32
N ARG A 62 18.84 0.17 0.66
CA ARG A 62 19.39 1.32 1.41
C ARG A 62 18.30 2.17 2.08
N ILE A 63 17.26 1.51 2.58
CA ILE A 63 16.15 2.16 3.29
C ILE A 63 16.45 2.08 4.79
N PRO A 64 16.51 3.21 5.52
CA PRO A 64 16.78 3.18 6.95
C PRO A 64 15.60 2.54 7.69
N ALA A 65 15.90 1.66 8.66
CA ALA A 65 14.90 0.96 9.45
C ALA A 65 13.92 1.92 10.15
N GLY A 66 14.39 3.08 10.63
CA GLY A 66 13.53 4.11 11.21
C GLY A 66 12.47 4.68 10.27
N PHE A 67 12.69 4.62 8.95
CA PHE A 67 11.68 5.02 7.97
C PHE A 67 10.54 3.99 7.90
N VAL A 68 10.87 2.70 7.95
CA VAL A 68 9.88 1.61 7.96
C VAL A 68 9.11 1.65 9.29
N LEU A 69 9.83 1.71 10.43
CA LEU A 69 9.23 1.74 11.77
C LEU A 69 8.24 2.90 11.97
N ARG A 70 8.57 4.11 11.49
CA ARG A 70 7.64 5.26 11.57
C ARG A 70 6.36 5.04 10.78
N ARG A 71 6.35 4.15 9.79
CA ARG A 71 5.16 3.86 8.97
C ARG A 71 4.33 2.70 9.51
N LEU A 72 4.89 1.90 10.41
CA LEU A 72 4.12 0.91 11.17
C LEU A 72 3.09 1.57 12.10
N VAL A 73 3.16 2.89 12.33
CA VAL A 73 2.11 3.66 13.01
C VAL A 73 0.71 3.46 12.38
N ILE A 74 0.64 3.11 11.08
CA ILE A 74 -0.62 2.78 10.43
C ILE A 74 -1.27 1.51 11.01
N GLU A 75 -0.50 0.69 11.71
CA GLU A 75 -0.98 -0.52 12.38
C GLU A 75 -1.64 -0.26 13.74
N ILE A 76 -1.59 0.95 14.29
CA ILE A 76 -2.14 1.26 15.61
C ILE A 76 -3.55 0.70 15.82
N PRO A 77 -4.52 0.80 14.88
CA PRO A 77 -5.84 0.21 15.06
C PRO A 77 -5.80 -1.31 15.20
N PHE A 78 -4.92 -1.98 14.44
CA PHE A 78 -4.74 -3.44 14.51
C PHE A 78 -4.04 -3.87 15.80
N VAL A 79 -3.06 -3.10 16.25
CA VAL A 79 -2.42 -3.30 17.56
C VAL A 79 -3.43 -3.14 18.69
N ALA A 80 -4.27 -2.11 18.66
CA ALA A 80 -5.33 -1.93 19.65
C ALA A 80 -6.32 -3.11 19.65
N PHE A 81 -6.72 -3.60 18.47
CA PHE A 81 -7.58 -4.77 18.37
C PHE A 81 -6.89 -6.05 18.89
N ALA A 82 -5.61 -6.26 18.55
CA ALA A 82 -4.84 -7.39 19.04
C ALA A 82 -4.70 -7.39 20.56
N LEU A 83 -4.51 -6.21 21.18
CA LEU A 83 -4.46 -6.07 22.64
C LEU A 83 -5.80 -6.39 23.32
N LEU A 84 -6.93 -6.22 22.63
CA LEU A 84 -8.26 -6.57 23.16
C LEU A 84 -8.57 -8.07 23.05
N MET A 85 -7.94 -8.77 22.11
CA MET A 85 -8.19 -10.20 21.82
C MET A 85 -8.07 -11.11 23.06
N PRO A 86 -7.04 -11.02 23.91
CA PRO A 86 -6.90 -11.86 25.09
C PRO A 86 -8.04 -11.72 26.10
N PHE A 87 -8.76 -10.59 26.09
CA PHE A 87 -9.88 -10.29 26.98
C PHE A 87 -11.23 -10.71 26.41
N LEU A 88 -11.40 -10.59 25.08
CA LEU A 88 -12.67 -10.80 24.39
C LEU A 88 -12.91 -12.23 23.95
N VAL A 89 -11.84 -12.97 23.61
CA VAL A 89 -11.96 -14.33 23.07
C VAL A 89 -12.22 -15.32 24.21
N PRO A 90 -13.32 -16.12 24.16
CA PRO A 90 -13.55 -17.17 25.12
C PRO A 90 -12.57 -18.34 24.94
N GLY A 91 -12.19 -19.00 26.02
CA GLY A 91 -11.30 -20.17 25.99
C GLY A 91 -10.59 -20.39 27.32
N GLU A 92 -9.62 -21.32 27.32
CA GLU A 92 -8.77 -21.56 28.47
C GLU A 92 -8.05 -20.28 28.89
N ARG A 93 -8.12 -19.97 30.19
CA ARG A 93 -7.55 -18.74 30.75
C ARG A 93 -6.31 -19.06 31.55
N THR A 94 -5.26 -18.30 31.31
CA THR A 94 -4.02 -18.32 32.12
C THR A 94 -3.96 -17.04 32.93
N GLU A 95 -3.69 -17.16 34.20
CA GLU A 95 -3.45 -16.01 35.06
C GLU A 95 -2.01 -15.52 34.91
N TRP A 96 -1.85 -14.31 34.43
CA TRP A 96 -0.55 -13.64 34.35
C TRP A 96 -0.62 -12.29 35.07
N LEU A 97 0.21 -12.09 36.08
CA LEU A 97 0.21 -10.87 36.92
C LEU A 97 -1.18 -10.52 37.52
N GLY A 98 -2.00 -11.51 37.89
CA GLY A 98 -3.34 -11.28 38.42
C GLY A 98 -4.43 -10.95 37.41
N ILE A 99 -4.12 -11.00 36.10
CA ILE A 99 -5.07 -10.77 35.00
C ILE A 99 -5.34 -12.10 34.33
N SER A 100 -6.61 -12.48 34.21
CA SER A 100 -7.02 -13.69 33.47
C SER A 100 -7.06 -13.43 31.95
N LEU A 101 -6.09 -13.99 31.22
CA LEU A 101 -5.96 -13.85 29.79
C LEU A 101 -6.33 -15.17 29.10
N SER A 102 -7.05 -15.07 27.98
CA SER A 102 -7.39 -16.21 27.14
C SER A 102 -6.19 -16.65 26.29
N VAL A 103 -5.78 -17.92 26.39
CA VAL A 103 -4.69 -18.49 25.57
C VAL A 103 -4.98 -18.42 24.08
N PRO A 104 -6.18 -18.81 23.59
CA PRO A 104 -6.54 -18.61 22.18
C PRO A 104 -6.51 -17.14 21.74
N GLY A 105 -6.87 -16.23 22.64
CA GLY A 105 -6.80 -14.79 22.39
C GLY A 105 -5.36 -14.28 22.22
N LEU A 106 -4.42 -14.77 23.03
CA LEU A 106 -2.99 -14.44 22.91
C LEU A 106 -2.41 -14.92 21.56
N TRP A 107 -2.71 -16.15 21.18
CA TRP A 107 -2.30 -16.67 19.87
C TRP A 107 -2.94 -15.90 18.70
N GLY A 108 -4.20 -15.47 18.86
CA GLY A 108 -4.88 -14.61 17.87
C GLY A 108 -4.21 -13.26 17.75
N ALA A 109 -3.90 -12.62 18.88
CA ALA A 109 -3.19 -11.34 18.93
C ALA A 109 -1.81 -11.43 18.27
N TRP A 110 -1.02 -12.45 18.63
CA TRP A 110 0.28 -12.72 18.01
C TRP A 110 0.17 -12.87 16.50
N ASN A 111 -0.78 -13.68 16.02
CA ASN A 111 -0.98 -13.94 14.59
C ASN A 111 -1.30 -12.66 13.80
N ILE A 112 -2.19 -11.81 14.35
CA ILE A 112 -2.55 -10.52 13.72
C ILE A 112 -1.33 -9.60 13.68
N LEU A 113 -0.61 -9.45 14.78
CA LEU A 113 0.55 -8.57 14.87
C LEU A 113 1.68 -9.04 13.95
N ALA A 114 2.07 -10.32 14.03
CA ALA A 114 3.19 -10.82 13.26
C ALA A 114 2.91 -10.75 11.73
N LYS A 115 1.74 -11.23 11.28
CA LYS A 115 1.37 -11.20 9.86
C LYS A 115 1.08 -9.79 9.37
N GLY A 116 0.42 -8.97 10.18
CA GLY A 116 0.13 -7.57 9.86
C GLY A 116 1.41 -6.76 9.66
N THR A 117 2.31 -6.78 10.66
CA THR A 117 3.57 -6.04 10.61
C THR A 117 4.43 -6.44 9.40
N LEU A 118 4.55 -7.74 9.09
CA LEU A 118 5.29 -8.20 7.92
C LEU A 118 4.61 -7.76 6.61
N GLY A 119 3.27 -7.81 6.55
CA GLY A 119 2.51 -7.34 5.39
C GLY A 119 2.66 -5.84 5.15
N VAL A 120 2.54 -5.03 6.22
CA VAL A 120 2.74 -3.57 6.13
C VAL A 120 4.19 -3.24 5.80
N ALA A 121 5.16 -3.89 6.44
CA ALA A 121 6.58 -3.68 6.12
C ALA A 121 6.88 -3.99 4.65
N THR A 122 6.35 -5.09 4.11
CA THR A 122 6.47 -5.45 2.69
C THR A 122 5.88 -4.37 1.79
N SER A 123 4.67 -3.88 2.11
CA SER A 123 3.98 -2.83 1.36
C SER A 123 4.75 -1.51 1.40
N VAL A 124 5.30 -1.14 2.56
CA VAL A 124 6.14 0.06 2.73
C VAL A 124 7.42 -0.05 1.91
N LEU A 125 8.09 -1.21 1.90
CA LEU A 125 9.28 -1.44 1.08
C LEU A 125 8.97 -1.36 -0.42
N LEU A 126 7.87 -1.95 -0.87
CA LEU A 126 7.42 -1.86 -2.25
C LEU A 126 7.13 -0.41 -2.66
N ALA A 127 6.38 0.33 -1.84
CA ALA A 127 6.01 1.72 -2.11
C ALA A 127 7.20 2.69 -2.03
N SER A 128 8.22 2.38 -1.21
CA SER A 128 9.42 3.22 -1.10
C SER A 128 10.43 3.00 -2.21
N THR A 129 10.41 1.82 -2.86
CA THR A 129 11.34 1.45 -3.95
C THR A 129 10.74 1.57 -5.34
N THR A 130 9.44 1.90 -5.45
CA THR A 130 8.76 1.92 -6.75
C THR A 130 7.85 3.13 -6.85
N GLU A 131 7.98 3.90 -7.92
CA GLU A 131 7.10 5.03 -8.20
C GLU A 131 5.67 4.56 -8.46
N LEU A 132 4.69 5.37 -8.06
CA LEU A 132 3.28 5.04 -8.20
C LEU A 132 2.88 4.80 -9.66
N ARG A 133 3.45 5.57 -10.59
CA ARG A 133 3.23 5.37 -12.04
C ARG A 133 3.78 4.02 -12.50
N SER A 134 4.98 3.67 -12.06
CA SER A 134 5.62 2.38 -12.38
C SER A 134 4.87 1.20 -11.76
N LEU A 135 4.25 1.37 -10.58
CA LEU A 135 3.38 0.36 -9.98
C LEU A 135 2.17 0.08 -10.88
N LEU A 136 1.52 1.11 -11.43
CA LEU A 136 0.39 0.93 -12.34
C LEU A 136 0.79 0.18 -13.62
N LEU A 137 1.92 0.55 -14.22
CA LEU A 137 2.46 -0.17 -15.39
C LEU A 137 2.81 -1.62 -15.05
N GLY A 138 3.34 -1.86 -13.86
CA GLY A 138 3.60 -3.20 -13.35
C GLY A 138 2.34 -4.05 -13.21
N LEU A 139 1.27 -3.47 -12.68
CA LEU A 139 -0.04 -4.13 -12.55
C LEU A 139 -0.65 -4.45 -13.92
N GLN A 140 -0.52 -3.55 -14.89
CA GLN A 140 -0.97 -3.80 -16.26
C GLN A 140 -0.26 -5.02 -16.88
N ARG A 141 1.05 -5.16 -16.63
CA ARG A 141 1.84 -6.32 -17.10
C ARG A 141 1.46 -7.63 -16.38
N LEU A 142 0.99 -7.54 -15.14
CA LEU A 142 0.43 -8.66 -14.40
C LEU A 142 -1.01 -9.01 -14.83
N ARG A 143 -1.44 -8.55 -16.00
CA ARG A 143 -2.76 -8.79 -16.63
C ARG A 143 -3.95 -8.18 -15.88
N LEU A 144 -3.76 -7.11 -15.11
CA LEU A 144 -4.90 -6.30 -14.69
C LEU A 144 -5.63 -5.74 -15.91
N PRO A 145 -6.98 -5.66 -15.90
CA PRO A 145 -7.74 -5.07 -17.00
C PRO A 145 -7.23 -3.66 -17.34
N PRO A 146 -6.92 -3.37 -18.63
CA PRO A 146 -6.35 -2.08 -19.03
C PRO A 146 -7.19 -0.88 -18.60
N LEU A 147 -8.52 -1.04 -18.59
CA LEU A 147 -9.45 -0.01 -18.14
C LEU A 147 -9.20 0.41 -16.67
N MET A 148 -8.95 -0.56 -15.78
CA MET A 148 -8.68 -0.27 -14.36
C MET A 148 -7.37 0.50 -14.18
N VAL A 149 -6.32 0.09 -14.89
CA VAL A 149 -5.02 0.78 -14.86
C VAL A 149 -5.15 2.20 -15.40
N GLN A 150 -5.94 2.39 -16.45
CA GLN A 150 -6.21 3.70 -17.05
C GLN A 150 -6.96 4.60 -16.09
N ILE A 151 -8.04 4.12 -15.47
CA ILE A 151 -8.80 4.88 -14.44
C ILE A 151 -7.85 5.29 -13.31
N ALA A 152 -7.08 4.35 -12.76
CA ALA A 152 -6.13 4.65 -11.69
C ALA A 152 -5.05 5.67 -12.13
N SER A 153 -4.57 5.60 -13.37
CA SER A 153 -3.62 6.56 -13.92
C SER A 153 -4.21 7.97 -14.00
N PHE A 154 -5.48 8.08 -14.41
CA PHE A 154 -6.19 9.36 -14.37
C PHE A 154 -6.44 9.84 -12.95
N MET A 155 -6.81 8.97 -12.01
CA MET A 155 -6.97 9.34 -10.60
C MET A 155 -5.69 9.95 -10.02
N ILE A 156 -4.53 9.35 -10.30
CA ILE A 156 -3.24 9.89 -9.86
C ILE A 156 -2.96 11.23 -10.52
N ARG A 157 -3.13 11.33 -11.83
CA ARG A 157 -2.82 12.53 -12.61
C ARG A 157 -3.69 13.73 -12.22
N TYR A 158 -4.99 13.50 -12.01
CA TYR A 158 -5.94 14.56 -11.69
C TYR A 158 -6.18 14.76 -10.20
N GLY A 159 -5.68 13.85 -9.33
CA GLY A 159 -5.80 13.96 -7.89
C GLY A 159 -5.23 15.27 -7.34
N ASP A 160 -4.04 15.66 -7.80
CA ASP A 160 -3.41 16.92 -7.40
C ASP A 160 -4.23 18.13 -7.89
N VAL A 161 -4.75 18.07 -9.12
CA VAL A 161 -5.58 19.15 -9.70
C VAL A 161 -6.88 19.35 -8.91
N ILE A 162 -7.54 18.25 -8.55
CA ILE A 162 -8.77 18.26 -7.74
C ILE A 162 -8.47 18.78 -6.33
N THR A 163 -7.38 18.36 -5.74
CA THR A 163 -6.94 18.81 -4.40
C THR A 163 -6.64 20.30 -4.39
N ASP A 164 -5.97 20.82 -5.41
CA ASP A 164 -5.70 22.25 -5.55
C ASP A 164 -6.99 23.06 -5.78
N GLU A 165 -7.96 22.53 -6.53
CA GLU A 165 -9.27 23.15 -6.71
C GLU A 165 -10.05 23.22 -5.39
N MET A 166 -10.07 22.11 -4.62
CA MET A 166 -10.66 22.09 -3.28
C MET A 166 -10.03 23.13 -2.36
N ARG A 167 -8.70 23.26 -2.41
CA ARG A 167 -7.96 24.25 -1.63
C ARG A 167 -8.35 25.68 -2.02
N ARG A 168 -8.40 26.00 -3.32
CA ARG A 168 -8.86 27.31 -3.83
C ARG A 168 -10.29 27.61 -3.39
N MET A 169 -11.19 26.64 -3.49
CA MET A 169 -12.57 26.81 -3.01
C MET A 169 -12.64 27.04 -1.49
N SER A 170 -11.78 26.36 -0.71
CA SER A 170 -11.67 26.55 0.73
C SER A 170 -11.20 27.98 1.08
N VAL A 171 -10.16 28.48 0.40
CA VAL A 171 -9.67 29.86 0.57
C VAL A 171 -10.77 30.87 0.21
N ALA A 172 -11.43 30.70 -0.93
CA ALA A 172 -12.53 31.59 -1.34
C ALA A 172 -13.70 31.62 -0.35
N ARG A 173 -14.01 30.50 0.33
CA ARG A 173 -15.01 30.48 1.41
C ARG A 173 -14.54 31.27 2.63
N ARG A 174 -13.30 31.08 3.05
CA ARG A 174 -12.72 31.79 4.20
C ARG A 174 -12.67 33.28 3.99
N SER A 175 -12.31 33.76 2.78
CA SER A 175 -12.29 35.19 2.47
C SER A 175 -13.67 35.85 2.49
N ARG A 176 -14.75 35.00 2.37
CA ARG A 176 -16.14 35.44 2.54
C ARG A 176 -16.64 35.29 3.98
N GLY A 177 -15.75 35.12 4.95
CA GLY A 177 -16.07 34.98 6.37
C GLY A 177 -16.67 33.63 6.75
N PHE A 178 -16.64 32.62 5.84
CA PHE A 178 -17.21 31.33 6.13
C PHE A 178 -16.13 30.35 6.64
N GLU A 179 -16.23 29.98 7.91
CA GLU A 179 -15.47 28.88 8.51
C GLU A 179 -16.41 27.72 8.82
N ALA A 180 -16.09 26.54 8.29
CA ALA A 180 -16.84 25.33 8.58
C ALA A 180 -16.50 24.85 10.00
N ARG A 181 -17.39 25.13 10.97
CA ARG A 181 -17.29 24.66 12.35
C ARG A 181 -18.50 23.77 12.64
N GLY A 182 -18.27 22.44 12.69
CA GLY A 182 -19.30 21.46 13.05
C GLY A 182 -20.29 21.07 11.94
N VAL A 183 -21.21 20.16 12.31
CA VAL A 183 -22.14 19.45 11.41
C VAL A 183 -23.12 20.41 10.72
N ARG A 184 -23.44 21.54 11.33
CA ARG A 184 -24.39 22.55 10.82
C ARG A 184 -23.99 23.16 9.47
N HIS A 185 -22.69 23.07 9.12
CA HIS A 185 -22.14 23.67 7.89
C HIS A 185 -22.02 22.66 6.73
N TRP A 186 -22.47 21.40 6.93
CA TRP A 186 -22.37 20.36 5.91
C TRP A 186 -23.06 20.72 4.59
N GLY A 187 -24.17 21.47 4.65
CA GLY A 187 -24.89 21.93 3.45
C GLY A 187 -24.01 22.78 2.51
N VAL A 188 -23.15 23.65 3.07
CA VAL A 188 -22.24 24.48 2.27
C VAL A 188 -21.07 23.64 1.71
N LEU A 189 -20.59 22.67 2.49
CA LEU A 189 -19.55 21.75 2.03
C LEU A 189 -20.10 20.86 0.92
N ALA A 190 -21.31 20.34 1.06
CA ALA A 190 -21.99 19.53 0.03
C ALA A 190 -22.18 20.30 -1.29
N LYS A 191 -22.62 21.57 -1.23
CA LYS A 191 -22.71 22.44 -2.43
C LYS A 191 -21.34 22.66 -3.08
N SER A 192 -20.28 22.79 -2.28
CA SER A 192 -18.91 22.91 -2.82
C SER A 192 -18.43 21.62 -3.47
N ALA A 193 -18.72 20.47 -2.86
CA ALA A 193 -18.43 19.15 -3.44
C ALA A 193 -19.20 18.93 -4.73
N GLY A 194 -20.49 19.31 -4.79
CA GLY A 194 -21.30 19.27 -6.01
C GLY A 194 -20.71 20.12 -7.15
N ALA A 195 -20.31 21.35 -6.84
CA ALA A 195 -19.66 22.21 -7.84
C ALA A 195 -18.31 21.65 -8.32
N LEU A 196 -17.54 21.06 -7.41
CA LEU A 196 -16.27 20.39 -7.77
C LEU A 196 -16.53 19.17 -8.66
N PHE A 197 -17.56 18.38 -8.35
CA PHE A 197 -17.96 17.22 -9.16
C PHE A 197 -18.33 17.62 -10.59
N ILE A 198 -19.19 18.63 -10.77
CA ILE A 198 -19.59 19.14 -12.09
C ILE A 198 -18.35 19.58 -12.89
N ARG A 199 -17.47 20.40 -12.30
CA ARG A 199 -16.24 20.85 -12.95
C ARG A 199 -15.30 19.70 -13.32
N SER A 200 -15.23 18.67 -12.46
CA SER A 200 -14.39 17.49 -12.72
C SER A 200 -14.97 16.64 -13.86
N TYR A 201 -16.30 16.51 -13.91
CA TYR A 201 -17.01 15.82 -14.97
C TYR A 201 -16.79 16.48 -16.33
N GLU A 202 -17.08 17.80 -16.44
CA GLU A 202 -16.84 18.57 -17.65
C GLU A 202 -15.39 18.53 -18.13
N ARG A 203 -14.45 18.53 -17.19
CA ARG A 203 -13.02 18.37 -17.50
C ARG A 203 -12.73 16.98 -18.08
N GLY A 204 -13.27 15.93 -17.46
CA GLY A 204 -13.15 14.55 -17.94
C GLY A 204 -13.68 14.40 -19.37
N GLU A 205 -14.83 14.97 -19.64
CA GLU A 205 -15.44 14.97 -20.97
C GLU A 205 -14.57 15.68 -22.02
N ARG A 206 -14.05 16.87 -21.71
CA ARG A 206 -13.10 17.57 -22.59
C ARG A 206 -11.82 16.76 -22.86
N VAL A 207 -11.28 16.11 -21.82
CA VAL A 207 -10.09 15.26 -21.97
C VAL A 207 -10.41 14.05 -22.83
N HIS A 208 -11.56 13.43 -22.64
CA HIS A 208 -12.00 12.29 -23.44
C HIS A 208 -12.13 12.68 -24.93
N LEU A 209 -12.82 13.77 -25.23
CA LEU A 209 -12.96 14.28 -26.60
C LEU A 209 -11.60 14.59 -27.24
N ALA A 210 -10.68 15.20 -26.47
CA ALA A 210 -9.33 15.47 -26.94
C ALA A 210 -8.49 14.19 -27.18
N MET A 211 -8.76 13.11 -26.45
CA MET A 211 -8.13 11.81 -26.70
C MET A 211 -8.70 11.15 -27.96
N VAL A 212 -10.03 11.17 -28.12
CA VAL A 212 -10.70 10.62 -29.31
C VAL A 212 -10.22 11.32 -30.59
N SER A 213 -10.09 12.65 -30.58
CA SER A 213 -9.56 13.41 -31.72
C SER A 213 -8.09 13.09 -32.06
N ARG A 214 -7.35 12.47 -31.11
CA ARG A 214 -5.97 11.98 -31.31
C ARG A 214 -5.91 10.49 -31.61
N GLY A 215 -7.04 9.86 -31.94
CA GLY A 215 -7.09 8.44 -32.32
C GLY A 215 -7.17 7.46 -31.14
N TYR A 216 -7.66 7.91 -29.97
CA TYR A 216 -7.88 7.00 -28.85
C TYR A 216 -8.99 6.00 -29.15
N THR A 217 -8.68 4.70 -29.06
CA THR A 217 -9.56 3.56 -29.37
C THR A 217 -9.94 2.73 -28.14
N GLY A 218 -9.82 3.29 -26.93
CA GLY A 218 -10.12 2.59 -25.68
C GLY A 218 -8.89 2.07 -24.93
N THR A 219 -7.72 2.05 -25.56
CA THR A 219 -6.47 1.64 -24.93
C THR A 219 -5.41 2.73 -25.06
N MET A 220 -4.66 2.98 -23.99
CA MET A 220 -3.51 3.89 -24.06
C MET A 220 -2.26 3.13 -24.52
N PRO A 221 -1.49 3.67 -25.49
CA PRO A 221 -0.22 3.07 -25.88
C PRO A 221 0.77 3.09 -24.70
N VAL A 222 1.41 1.96 -24.47
CA VAL A 222 2.48 1.83 -23.46
C VAL A 222 3.79 2.21 -24.15
N ILE A 223 4.35 3.37 -23.77
CA ILE A 223 5.56 3.93 -24.40
C ILE A 223 6.83 3.21 -23.90
N ASP A 224 6.83 2.71 -22.66
CA ASP A 224 7.97 2.02 -22.07
C ASP A 224 7.75 0.51 -21.98
N GLU A 225 8.32 -0.23 -22.90
CA GLU A 225 8.38 -1.69 -22.84
C GLU A 225 9.60 -2.16 -22.03
N VAL A 226 9.59 -1.95 -20.73
CA VAL A 226 10.60 -2.57 -19.85
C VAL A 226 10.29 -4.06 -19.70
N THR A 227 10.83 -4.88 -20.57
CA THR A 227 10.78 -6.35 -20.43
C THR A 227 11.76 -6.80 -19.34
N ALA A 228 11.29 -7.61 -18.39
CA ALA A 228 12.17 -8.17 -17.38
C ALA A 228 13.02 -9.30 -17.96
N SER A 229 14.33 -9.27 -17.72
CA SER A 229 15.22 -10.38 -18.04
C SER A 229 14.96 -11.59 -17.11
N ARG A 230 15.36 -12.79 -17.55
CA ARG A 230 15.28 -14.01 -16.70
C ARG A 230 16.04 -13.84 -15.38
N ALA A 231 17.17 -13.14 -15.41
CA ALA A 231 17.96 -12.84 -14.20
C ALA A 231 17.17 -11.94 -13.23
N GLN A 232 16.48 -10.92 -13.71
CA GLN A 232 15.66 -10.03 -12.86
C GLN A 232 14.48 -10.78 -12.23
N TRP A 233 13.87 -11.72 -12.95
CA TRP A 233 12.85 -12.62 -12.37
C TRP A 233 13.45 -13.54 -11.30
N ALA A 234 14.64 -14.10 -11.52
CA ALA A 234 15.33 -14.94 -10.55
C ALA A 234 15.67 -14.16 -9.26
N TYR A 235 16.17 -12.91 -9.39
CA TYR A 235 16.41 -12.04 -8.24
C TYR A 235 15.13 -11.69 -7.47
N ALA A 236 14.05 -11.37 -8.17
CA ALA A 236 12.78 -11.07 -7.54
C ALA A 236 12.17 -12.31 -6.83
N ALA A 237 12.32 -13.47 -7.43
CA ALA A 237 11.82 -14.74 -6.92
C ALA A 237 12.61 -15.27 -5.69
N ALA A 238 13.85 -14.82 -5.49
CA ALA A 238 14.67 -15.25 -4.35
C ALA A 238 13.97 -15.03 -3.00
N LEU A 239 13.31 -13.87 -2.81
CA LEU A 239 12.59 -13.54 -1.58
C LEU A 239 11.40 -14.49 -1.31
N PRO A 240 10.41 -14.67 -2.22
CA PRO A 240 9.30 -15.57 -1.96
C PRO A 240 9.71 -17.04 -1.91
N PHE A 241 10.75 -17.48 -2.64
CA PHE A 241 11.25 -18.85 -2.56
C PHE A 241 11.93 -19.15 -1.23
N SER A 242 12.77 -18.25 -0.72
CA SER A 242 13.35 -18.40 0.62
C SER A 242 12.26 -18.42 1.71
N ALA A 243 11.25 -17.54 1.58
CA ALA A 243 10.12 -17.54 2.49
C ALA A 243 9.31 -18.85 2.39
N LEU A 244 9.08 -19.38 1.19
CA LEU A 244 8.38 -20.66 1.00
C LEU A 244 9.12 -21.82 1.67
N ALA A 245 10.45 -21.88 1.55
CA ALA A 245 11.26 -22.89 2.23
C ALA A 245 11.08 -22.82 3.77
N VAL A 246 11.09 -21.60 4.34
CA VAL A 246 10.83 -21.38 5.77
C VAL A 246 9.40 -21.80 6.14
N CYS A 247 8.40 -21.49 5.30
CA CYS A 247 7.02 -21.90 5.53
C CYS A 247 6.87 -23.42 5.57
N LEU A 248 7.45 -24.14 4.59
CA LEU A 248 7.42 -25.60 4.53
C LEU A 248 8.06 -26.23 5.76
N LEU A 249 9.20 -25.70 6.22
CA LEU A 249 9.82 -26.14 7.48
C LEU A 249 8.92 -25.87 8.69
N GLY A 250 8.15 -24.78 8.69
CA GLY A 250 7.20 -24.46 9.77
C GLY A 250 5.96 -25.37 9.81
N TRP A 251 5.66 -26.10 8.70
CA TRP A 251 4.61 -27.11 8.66
C TRP A 251 5.12 -28.52 9.02
N THR A 252 6.42 -28.75 8.95
CA THR A 252 7.02 -30.08 9.22
C THR A 252 7.56 -30.21 10.64
N LEU A 253 7.81 -29.11 11.33
CA LEU A 253 8.27 -29.03 12.71
C LEU A 253 7.11 -28.69 13.65
#